data_50d58ba4150d56f966dc855981f26a0a
#
_entry.id   50d58ba4150d56f966dc855981f26a0a
#
_cell.length_a   1.000
_cell.length_b   1.000
_cell.length_c   1.000
_cell.angle_alpha   90.00
_cell.angle_beta   90.00
_cell.angle_gamma   90.00
#
_symmetry.space_group_name_H-M   'P 1'
#
loop_
_entity.id
_entity.type
_entity.pdbx_description
1 polymer ?
#
loop_
_entity_poly.entity_id
_entity_poly.type
_entity_poly.pdbx_seq_one_letter_code
_entity_poly.pdbx_strand_id
1 'polypeptide(L)'
;MYLEVKNLVKYYREETPVIKNLNFSVKKGEIISFLGESGSGKTTFLKCISGLEKINSGTISLNNNILNNRNIFIKPQKRKIGFVFQDYPLFPHLNLKENILFNLKPKYIKKLDYMISLTGLENLLFRFPHELSGGEQQRACIARALIREPDLLLLDEPFSNLDSNIKLSMRDEIYKIIKETNTTTILVTHDINDSLNIADRILIFKAGVLQQYDDPVNMYCEPANCYCAKVLGDLNQIDLDDKTYYIRPENIKIVKDSDNKVTIEKCFFQGKEYKIKGKLNGCNWHFFSTKPLRKGDSVCVDYKSVDLIFFDSICDNYFEE
;
A
#
# COMPACT_ATOMS: atom_id res chain seq x y z
N MET A 1 -1.66 -16.56 -15.58
CA MET A 1 -1.83 -15.61 -14.45
C MET A 1 -3.00 -16.06 -13.59
N TYR A 2 -2.98 -15.74 -12.27
CA TYR A 2 -4.05 -16.18 -11.36
C TYR A 2 -5.21 -15.18 -11.28
N LEU A 3 -4.90 -13.89 -11.12
CA LEU A 3 -5.84 -12.79 -11.34
C LEU A 3 -5.40 -12.02 -12.58
N GLU A 4 -6.32 -11.74 -13.49
CA GLU A 4 -6.09 -10.85 -14.64
C GLU A 4 -7.16 -9.77 -14.71
N VAL A 5 -6.71 -8.54 -14.91
CA VAL A 5 -7.56 -7.39 -15.18
C VAL A 5 -7.13 -6.81 -16.53
N LYS A 6 -8.07 -6.74 -17.47
CA LYS A 6 -7.81 -6.28 -18.84
C LYS A 6 -8.78 -5.16 -19.22
N ASN A 7 -8.20 -4.02 -19.61
CA ASN A 7 -8.92 -2.85 -20.12
C ASN A 7 -10.08 -2.41 -19.21
N LEU A 8 -9.89 -2.51 -17.88
CA LEU A 8 -10.93 -2.19 -16.90
C LEU A 8 -11.23 -0.70 -16.92
N VAL A 9 -12.51 -0.36 -17.16
CA VAL A 9 -13.03 1.00 -17.03
C VAL A 9 -14.20 0.98 -16.06
N LYS A 10 -14.20 1.93 -15.12
CA LYS A 10 -15.31 2.17 -14.21
C LYS A 10 -15.61 3.65 -14.08
N TYR A 11 -16.87 4.02 -14.23
CA TYR A 11 -17.38 5.35 -13.90
C TYR A 11 -18.73 5.23 -13.20
N TYR A 12 -19.04 6.21 -12.35
CA TYR A 12 -20.34 6.35 -11.69
C TYR A 12 -21.24 7.37 -12.41
N ARG A 13 -20.60 8.34 -13.08
CA ARG A 13 -21.26 9.33 -13.95
C ARG A 13 -20.59 9.28 -15.32
N GLU A 14 -21.35 9.52 -16.38
CA GLU A 14 -20.89 9.29 -17.76
C GLU A 14 -19.66 10.10 -18.19
N GLU A 15 -19.36 11.23 -17.52
CA GLU A 15 -18.32 12.16 -17.95
C GLU A 15 -16.92 11.91 -17.36
N THR A 16 -16.80 11.20 -16.22
CA THR A 16 -15.51 11.05 -15.53
C THR A 16 -15.26 9.62 -15.04
N PRO A 17 -14.42 8.85 -15.75
CA PRO A 17 -14.04 7.52 -15.29
C PRO A 17 -13.18 7.58 -14.02
N VAL A 18 -13.59 6.83 -12.99
CA VAL A 18 -12.84 6.61 -11.74
C VAL A 18 -11.69 5.62 -11.97
N ILE A 19 -11.85 4.68 -12.91
CA ILE A 19 -10.78 3.76 -13.36
C ILE A 19 -10.72 3.84 -14.88
N LYS A 20 -9.52 4.09 -15.41
CA LYS A 20 -9.26 4.37 -16.82
C LYS A 20 -8.35 3.31 -17.40
N ASN A 21 -8.91 2.34 -18.12
CA ASN A 21 -8.16 1.33 -18.88
C ASN A 21 -7.09 0.59 -18.06
N LEU A 22 -7.44 0.13 -16.86
CA LEU A 22 -6.51 -0.55 -15.96
C LEU A 22 -6.19 -1.95 -16.48
N ASN A 23 -4.89 -2.26 -16.58
CA ASN A 23 -4.36 -3.54 -17.00
C ASN A 23 -3.27 -3.99 -16.02
N PHE A 24 -3.44 -5.16 -15.41
CA PHE A 24 -2.38 -5.82 -14.63
C PHE A 24 -2.74 -7.28 -14.36
N SER A 25 -1.78 -8.03 -13.84
CA SER A 25 -1.97 -9.43 -13.49
C SER A 25 -1.21 -9.82 -12.23
N VAL A 26 -1.73 -10.82 -11.51
CA VAL A 26 -1.20 -11.31 -10.23
C VAL A 26 -0.94 -12.80 -10.33
N LYS A 27 0.16 -13.29 -9.76
CA LYS A 27 0.46 -14.71 -9.62
C LYS A 27 -0.26 -15.28 -8.40
N LYS A 28 -0.43 -16.60 -8.34
CA LYS A 28 -1.00 -17.26 -7.16
C LYS A 28 -0.09 -17.10 -5.95
N GLY A 29 -0.66 -16.77 -4.78
CA GLY A 29 0.08 -16.57 -3.54
C GLY A 29 0.83 -15.23 -3.44
N GLU A 30 0.77 -14.39 -4.48
CA GLU A 30 1.41 -13.07 -4.51
C GLU A 30 0.59 -12.05 -3.70
N ILE A 31 1.28 -11.18 -2.99
CA ILE A 31 0.69 -10.04 -2.26
C ILE A 31 0.95 -8.78 -3.06
N ILE A 32 -0.11 -8.13 -3.53
CA ILE A 32 -0.03 -6.88 -4.27
C ILE A 32 -0.51 -5.73 -3.39
N SER A 33 0.29 -4.69 -3.28
CA SER A 33 -0.16 -3.42 -2.69
C SER A 33 -0.64 -2.46 -3.76
N PHE A 34 -1.81 -1.87 -3.52
CA PHE A 34 -2.40 -0.81 -4.32
C PHE A 34 -2.20 0.51 -3.59
N LEU A 35 -1.19 1.28 -3.98
CA LEU A 35 -0.76 2.52 -3.34
C LEU A 35 -1.25 3.73 -4.15
N GLY A 36 -1.67 4.80 -3.47
CA GLY A 36 -2.08 6.05 -4.11
C GLY A 36 -2.87 6.95 -3.16
N GLU A 37 -3.08 8.18 -3.56
CA GLU A 37 -3.80 9.19 -2.78
C GLU A 37 -5.27 8.81 -2.51
N SER A 38 -5.87 9.43 -1.50
CA SER A 38 -7.31 9.30 -1.25
C SER A 38 -8.10 9.77 -2.48
N GLY A 39 -9.17 9.04 -2.83
CA GLY A 39 -9.97 9.36 -4.02
C GLY A 39 -9.38 8.91 -5.37
N SER A 40 -8.22 8.27 -5.42
CA SER A 40 -7.62 7.79 -6.68
C SER A 40 -8.38 6.64 -7.37
N GLY A 41 -9.34 5.99 -6.68
CA GLY A 41 -10.16 4.89 -7.22
C GLY A 41 -9.86 3.50 -6.64
N LYS A 42 -8.99 3.38 -5.63
CA LYS A 42 -8.55 2.09 -5.04
C LYS A 42 -9.70 1.25 -4.46
N THR A 43 -10.51 1.84 -3.58
CA THR A 43 -11.70 1.15 -3.01
C THR A 43 -12.72 0.79 -4.09
N THR A 44 -12.91 1.64 -5.12
CA THR A 44 -13.75 1.33 -6.28
C THR A 44 -13.24 0.11 -7.01
N PHE A 45 -11.94 0.00 -7.19
CA PHE A 45 -11.30 -1.18 -7.80
C PHE A 45 -11.57 -2.45 -6.98
N LEU A 46 -11.38 -2.42 -5.65
CA LEU A 46 -11.71 -3.57 -4.78
C LEU A 46 -13.19 -3.96 -4.89
N LYS A 47 -14.10 -2.98 -4.94
CA LYS A 47 -15.55 -3.22 -5.14
C LYS A 47 -15.84 -3.88 -6.49
N CYS A 48 -15.14 -3.52 -7.55
CA CYS A 48 -15.26 -4.16 -8.86
C CYS A 48 -14.79 -5.63 -8.84
N ILE A 49 -13.64 -5.91 -8.21
CA ILE A 49 -13.12 -7.29 -8.08
C ILE A 49 -14.05 -8.13 -7.21
N SER A 50 -14.48 -7.62 -6.06
CA SER A 50 -15.38 -8.35 -5.15
C SER A 50 -16.80 -8.57 -5.72
N GLY A 51 -17.18 -7.79 -6.75
CA GLY A 51 -18.52 -7.85 -7.38
C GLY A 51 -19.56 -7.02 -6.64
N LEU A 52 -19.15 -6.15 -5.72
CA LEU A 52 -20.02 -5.15 -5.12
C LEU A 52 -20.37 -4.04 -6.13
N GLU A 53 -19.50 -3.85 -7.13
CA GLU A 53 -19.70 -2.93 -8.24
C GLU A 53 -19.53 -3.65 -9.59
N LYS A 54 -20.34 -3.28 -10.59
CA LYS A 54 -20.16 -3.71 -11.99
C LYS A 54 -19.12 -2.81 -12.67
N ILE A 55 -18.30 -3.40 -13.54
CA ILE A 55 -17.43 -2.62 -14.44
C ILE A 55 -18.25 -2.10 -15.63
N ASN A 56 -17.80 -1.03 -16.26
CA ASN A 56 -18.42 -0.48 -17.46
C ASN A 56 -17.84 -1.14 -18.73
N SER A 57 -16.54 -1.42 -18.75
CA SER A 57 -15.89 -2.20 -19.80
C SER A 57 -14.66 -2.93 -19.28
N GLY A 58 -14.10 -3.83 -20.10
CA GLY A 58 -12.96 -4.66 -19.75
C GLY A 58 -13.34 -6.03 -19.24
N THR A 59 -12.39 -6.72 -18.61
CA THR A 59 -12.56 -8.08 -18.08
C THR A 59 -11.79 -8.25 -16.78
N ILE A 60 -12.43 -8.88 -15.80
CA ILE A 60 -11.79 -9.37 -14.57
C ILE A 60 -11.93 -10.89 -14.56
N SER A 61 -10.82 -11.61 -14.47
CA SER A 61 -10.82 -13.07 -14.33
C SER A 61 -9.96 -13.52 -13.15
N LEU A 62 -10.38 -14.55 -12.44
CA LEU A 62 -9.69 -15.15 -11.32
C LEU A 62 -9.66 -16.66 -11.49
N ASN A 63 -8.47 -17.26 -11.39
CA ASN A 63 -8.27 -18.70 -11.54
C ASN A 63 -8.93 -19.25 -12.81
N ASN A 64 -8.67 -18.61 -13.96
CA ASN A 64 -9.24 -18.87 -15.29
C ASN A 64 -10.76 -18.71 -15.42
N ASN A 65 -11.46 -18.21 -14.39
CA ASN A 65 -12.89 -17.95 -14.45
C ASN A 65 -13.15 -16.45 -14.63
N ILE A 66 -13.95 -16.08 -15.61
CA ILE A 66 -14.38 -14.70 -15.81
C ILE A 66 -15.36 -14.34 -14.70
N LEU A 67 -15.02 -13.32 -13.89
CA LEU A 67 -15.87 -12.79 -12.82
C LEU A 67 -16.77 -11.65 -13.31
N ASN A 68 -16.25 -10.82 -14.21
CA ASN A 68 -16.95 -9.65 -14.71
C ASN A 68 -16.44 -9.28 -16.10
N ASN A 69 -17.34 -9.14 -17.06
CA ASN A 69 -17.09 -8.53 -18.36
C ASN A 69 -18.42 -7.98 -18.90
N ARG A 70 -18.51 -7.62 -20.20
CA ARG A 70 -19.73 -7.10 -20.83
C ARG A 70 -20.93 -8.05 -20.70
N ASN A 71 -20.68 -9.38 -20.77
CA ASN A 71 -21.73 -10.41 -20.82
C ASN A 71 -21.92 -11.16 -19.51
N ILE A 72 -20.90 -11.19 -18.65
CA ILE A 72 -20.85 -11.99 -17.43
C ILE A 72 -20.69 -11.07 -16.22
N PHE A 73 -21.55 -11.27 -15.21
CA PHE A 73 -21.38 -10.67 -13.88
C PHE A 73 -21.69 -11.71 -12.81
N ILE A 74 -20.64 -12.20 -12.16
CA ILE A 74 -20.77 -13.11 -11.02
C ILE A 74 -21.02 -12.29 -9.76
N LYS A 75 -22.15 -12.55 -9.07
CA LYS A 75 -22.52 -11.86 -7.81
C LYS A 75 -21.48 -12.13 -6.71
N PRO A 76 -21.26 -11.21 -5.74
CA PRO A 76 -20.23 -11.33 -4.68
C PRO A 76 -20.26 -12.68 -3.96
N GLN A 77 -21.43 -13.15 -3.53
CA GLN A 77 -21.58 -14.41 -2.78
C GLN A 77 -21.21 -15.68 -3.55
N LYS A 78 -21.05 -15.58 -4.86
CA LYS A 78 -20.61 -16.67 -5.75
C LYS A 78 -19.11 -16.58 -6.09
N ARG A 79 -18.46 -15.47 -5.75
CA ARG A 79 -17.01 -15.31 -5.89
C ARG A 79 -16.33 -15.91 -4.66
N LYS A 80 -15.25 -16.63 -4.86
CA LYS A 80 -14.42 -17.12 -3.76
C LYS A 80 -13.44 -16.03 -3.32
N ILE A 81 -13.96 -14.90 -2.88
CA ILE A 81 -13.18 -13.72 -2.48
C ILE A 81 -13.48 -13.41 -1.02
N GLY A 82 -12.44 -13.31 -0.20
CA GLY A 82 -12.50 -12.75 1.14
C GLY A 82 -12.35 -11.24 1.05
N PHE A 83 -13.13 -10.48 1.79
CA PHE A 83 -13.05 -9.02 1.85
C PHE A 83 -12.98 -8.56 3.30
N VAL A 84 -11.96 -7.80 3.65
CA VAL A 84 -11.81 -7.12 4.92
C VAL A 84 -11.93 -5.62 4.65
N PHE A 85 -12.98 -5.01 5.19
CA PHE A 85 -13.26 -3.58 5.06
C PHE A 85 -12.49 -2.78 6.11
N GLN A 86 -12.28 -1.52 5.85
CA GLN A 86 -11.56 -0.58 6.71
C GLN A 86 -12.13 -0.47 8.13
N ASP A 87 -13.46 -0.56 8.30
CA ASP A 87 -14.15 -0.40 9.59
C ASP A 87 -14.29 -1.71 10.38
N TYR A 88 -13.65 -2.80 9.94
CA TYR A 88 -13.71 -4.14 10.56
C TYR A 88 -15.13 -4.57 10.96
N PRO A 89 -16.09 -4.67 10.03
CA PRO A 89 -17.50 -4.86 10.36
C PRO A 89 -17.76 -6.26 10.95
N LEU A 90 -17.68 -6.36 12.27
CA LEU A 90 -18.14 -7.51 13.04
C LEU A 90 -19.61 -7.31 13.43
N PHE A 91 -20.36 -8.41 13.53
CA PHE A 91 -21.73 -8.37 14.00
C PHE A 91 -21.74 -8.07 15.50
N PRO A 92 -22.26 -6.93 15.98
CA PRO A 92 -22.11 -6.49 17.36
C PRO A 92 -22.86 -7.36 18.38
N HIS A 93 -23.88 -8.09 17.92
CA HIS A 93 -24.71 -8.99 18.73
C HIS A 93 -24.19 -10.44 18.78
N LEU A 94 -23.09 -10.74 18.08
CA LEU A 94 -22.45 -12.05 18.06
C LEU A 94 -21.09 -11.96 18.76
N ASN A 95 -20.71 -12.99 19.52
CA ASN A 95 -19.35 -13.10 20.04
C ASN A 95 -18.36 -13.41 18.90
N LEU A 96 -17.06 -13.42 19.21
CA LEU A 96 -16.01 -13.60 18.21
C LEU A 96 -16.12 -14.95 17.49
N LYS A 97 -16.34 -16.04 18.22
CA LYS A 97 -16.52 -17.37 17.64
C LYS A 97 -17.71 -17.41 16.67
N GLU A 98 -18.83 -16.85 17.06
CA GLU A 98 -20.04 -16.76 16.25
C GLU A 98 -19.83 -15.88 15.01
N ASN A 99 -19.08 -14.77 15.14
CA ASN A 99 -18.68 -13.95 14.02
C ASN A 99 -17.85 -14.71 12.97
N ILE A 100 -16.85 -15.49 13.41
CA ILE A 100 -16.01 -16.29 12.50
C ILE A 100 -16.83 -17.40 11.84
N LEU A 101 -17.71 -18.04 12.60
CA LEU A 101 -18.56 -19.15 12.13
C LEU A 101 -19.80 -18.69 11.35
N PHE A 102 -20.10 -17.39 11.34
CA PHE A 102 -21.32 -16.86 10.72
C PHE A 102 -21.51 -17.34 9.28
N ASN A 103 -22.65 -18.03 9.03
CA ASN A 103 -23.00 -18.60 7.72
C ASN A 103 -21.86 -19.43 7.08
N LEU A 104 -21.12 -20.17 7.90
CA LEU A 104 -20.01 -21.03 7.46
C LEU A 104 -20.55 -22.40 7.06
N LYS A 105 -20.06 -22.92 5.92
CA LYS A 105 -20.42 -24.30 5.51
C LYS A 105 -19.76 -25.31 6.45
N PRO A 106 -20.42 -26.45 6.80
CA PRO A 106 -19.91 -27.44 7.76
C PRO A 106 -18.47 -27.92 7.48
N LYS A 107 -18.08 -28.04 6.20
CA LYS A 107 -16.75 -28.48 5.81
C LYS A 107 -15.61 -27.60 6.32
N TYR A 108 -15.86 -26.31 6.58
CA TYR A 108 -14.86 -25.36 7.05
C TYR A 108 -14.75 -25.29 8.58
N ILE A 109 -15.76 -25.80 9.32
CA ILE A 109 -15.77 -25.76 10.79
C ILE A 109 -14.56 -26.50 11.38
N LYS A 110 -14.10 -27.57 10.73
CA LYS A 110 -12.91 -28.35 11.14
C LYS A 110 -11.61 -27.52 11.15
N LYS A 111 -11.60 -26.34 10.52
CA LYS A 111 -10.44 -25.43 10.44
C LYS A 111 -10.46 -24.32 11.47
N LEU A 112 -11.50 -24.29 12.31
CA LEU A 112 -11.68 -23.21 13.28
C LEU A 112 -10.49 -23.13 14.24
N ASP A 113 -10.09 -24.24 14.84
CA ASP A 113 -9.02 -24.27 15.84
C ASP A 113 -7.67 -23.83 15.22
N TYR A 114 -7.38 -24.30 13.99
CA TYR A 114 -6.21 -23.85 13.25
C TYR A 114 -6.25 -22.34 12.95
N MET A 115 -7.39 -21.83 12.48
CA MET A 115 -7.52 -20.40 12.15
C MET A 115 -7.43 -19.53 13.41
N ILE A 116 -8.00 -19.97 14.52
CA ILE A 116 -7.93 -19.27 15.79
C ILE A 116 -6.48 -19.19 16.28
N SER A 117 -5.76 -20.33 16.24
CA SER A 117 -4.35 -20.38 16.63
C SER A 117 -3.48 -19.52 15.72
N LEU A 118 -3.69 -19.57 14.42
CA LEU A 118 -2.96 -18.76 13.44
C LEU A 118 -3.15 -17.25 13.67
N THR A 119 -4.33 -16.84 14.13
CA THR A 119 -4.68 -15.42 14.34
C THR A 119 -4.54 -14.97 15.80
N GLY A 120 -4.10 -15.86 16.72
CA GLY A 120 -3.90 -15.54 18.14
C GLY A 120 -5.17 -15.08 18.86
N LEU A 121 -6.30 -15.78 18.60
CA LEU A 121 -7.63 -15.39 19.11
C LEU A 121 -8.19 -16.38 20.16
N GLU A 122 -7.37 -17.32 20.65
CA GLU A 122 -7.80 -18.43 21.53
C GLU A 122 -8.56 -17.94 22.78
N ASN A 123 -8.03 -16.91 23.43
CA ASN A 123 -8.56 -16.39 24.69
C ASN A 123 -9.69 -15.37 24.51
N LEU A 124 -10.10 -15.10 23.26
CA LEU A 124 -11.02 -14.02 22.92
C LEU A 124 -12.37 -14.52 22.36
N LEU A 125 -12.54 -15.83 22.19
CA LEU A 125 -13.64 -16.44 21.43
C LEU A 125 -15.03 -16.06 21.91
N PHE A 126 -15.20 -15.82 23.20
CA PHE A 126 -16.49 -15.49 23.81
C PHE A 126 -16.71 -14.00 24.03
N ARG A 127 -15.71 -13.15 23.67
CA ARG A 127 -15.84 -11.69 23.75
C ARG A 127 -16.68 -11.15 22.58
N PHE A 128 -17.39 -10.07 22.86
CA PHE A 128 -18.14 -9.33 21.85
C PHE A 128 -17.23 -8.26 21.17
N PRO A 129 -17.59 -7.78 19.97
CA PRO A 129 -16.76 -6.81 19.24
C PRO A 129 -16.36 -5.57 20.05
N HIS A 130 -17.25 -5.04 20.90
CA HIS A 130 -16.98 -3.86 21.73
C HIS A 130 -16.00 -4.11 22.89
N GLU A 131 -15.68 -5.37 23.18
CA GLU A 131 -14.70 -5.79 24.20
C GLU A 131 -13.31 -6.07 23.60
N LEU A 132 -13.17 -5.92 22.27
CA LEU A 132 -11.95 -6.19 21.52
C LEU A 132 -11.24 -4.88 21.15
N SER A 133 -9.92 -4.89 21.22
CA SER A 133 -9.08 -3.83 20.63
C SER A 133 -9.22 -3.80 19.10
N GLY A 134 -8.84 -2.68 18.48
CA GLY A 134 -8.87 -2.55 17.00
C GLY A 134 -8.06 -3.64 16.28
N GLY A 135 -6.88 -4.00 16.80
CA GLY A 135 -6.05 -5.08 16.26
C GLY A 135 -6.70 -6.46 16.40
N GLU A 136 -7.38 -6.74 17.54
CA GLU A 136 -8.13 -8.00 17.73
C GLU A 136 -9.35 -8.08 16.80
N GLN A 137 -10.07 -6.97 16.61
CA GLN A 137 -11.18 -6.90 15.64
C GLN A 137 -10.68 -7.14 14.21
N GLN A 138 -9.54 -6.58 13.84
CA GLN A 138 -8.92 -6.79 12.54
C GLN A 138 -8.55 -8.26 12.32
N ARG A 139 -7.85 -8.90 13.28
CA ARG A 139 -7.51 -10.32 13.18
C ARG A 139 -8.77 -11.19 13.09
N ALA A 140 -9.83 -10.83 13.80
CA ALA A 140 -11.12 -11.51 13.71
C ALA A 140 -11.75 -11.41 12.31
N CYS A 141 -11.71 -10.24 11.69
CA CYS A 141 -12.21 -10.06 10.32
C CYS A 141 -11.38 -10.86 9.31
N ILE A 142 -10.05 -10.91 9.48
CA ILE A 142 -9.14 -11.72 8.66
C ILE A 142 -9.44 -13.20 8.84
N ALA A 143 -9.58 -13.70 10.09
CA ALA A 143 -9.94 -15.08 10.38
C ALA A 143 -11.26 -15.47 9.72
N ARG A 144 -12.29 -14.62 9.84
CA ARG A 144 -13.61 -14.80 9.19
C ARG A 144 -13.52 -14.86 7.67
N ALA A 145 -12.63 -14.07 7.05
CA ALA A 145 -12.42 -14.08 5.62
C ALA A 145 -11.66 -15.33 5.16
N LEU A 146 -10.57 -15.69 5.85
CA LEU A 146 -9.66 -16.78 5.46
C LEU A 146 -10.20 -18.18 5.75
N ILE A 147 -11.01 -18.38 6.80
CA ILE A 147 -11.56 -19.71 7.14
C ILE A 147 -12.39 -20.32 6.00
N ARG A 148 -12.85 -19.50 5.06
CA ARG A 148 -13.60 -19.89 3.85
C ARG A 148 -12.71 -20.36 2.71
N GLU A 149 -11.38 -20.30 2.87
CA GLU A 149 -10.38 -20.58 1.85
C GLU A 149 -10.66 -19.82 0.55
N PRO A 150 -10.59 -18.48 0.59
CA PRO A 150 -10.82 -17.69 -0.59
C PRO A 150 -9.69 -17.90 -1.61
N ASP A 151 -10.02 -17.79 -2.90
CA ASP A 151 -9.04 -17.73 -3.98
C ASP A 151 -8.28 -16.39 -3.99
N LEU A 152 -8.89 -15.33 -3.44
CA LEU A 152 -8.34 -13.98 -3.34
C LEU A 152 -8.80 -13.31 -2.04
N LEU A 153 -7.87 -12.69 -1.32
CA LEU A 153 -8.15 -11.84 -0.16
C LEU A 153 -8.00 -10.38 -0.56
N LEU A 154 -8.98 -9.56 -0.24
CA LEU A 154 -8.98 -8.12 -0.44
C LEU A 154 -8.96 -7.43 0.93
N LEU A 155 -7.99 -6.54 1.14
CA LEU A 155 -7.81 -5.75 2.36
C LEU A 155 -7.92 -4.27 1.99
N ASP A 156 -8.94 -3.58 2.49
CA ASP A 156 -9.14 -2.15 2.25
C ASP A 156 -8.66 -1.36 3.47
N GLU A 157 -7.52 -0.71 3.35
CA GLU A 157 -6.84 0.09 4.39
C GLU A 157 -6.76 -0.61 5.76
N PRO A 158 -6.23 -1.85 5.83
CA PRO A 158 -6.34 -2.68 7.04
C PRO A 158 -5.61 -2.11 8.26
N PHE A 159 -4.70 -1.14 8.09
CA PHE A 159 -3.91 -0.58 9.19
C PHE A 159 -4.25 0.87 9.53
N SER A 160 -5.24 1.48 8.87
CA SER A 160 -5.54 2.91 9.02
C SER A 160 -6.04 3.30 10.40
N ASN A 161 -6.75 2.40 11.09
CA ASN A 161 -7.39 2.65 12.39
C ASN A 161 -6.53 2.20 13.59
N LEU A 162 -5.24 1.91 13.38
CA LEU A 162 -4.32 1.43 14.41
C LEU A 162 -3.31 2.49 14.83
N ASP A 163 -2.98 2.52 16.12
CA ASP A 163 -1.88 3.32 16.64
C ASP A 163 -0.54 2.92 16.01
N SER A 164 0.36 3.88 15.81
CA SER A 164 1.65 3.68 15.13
C SER A 164 2.50 2.56 15.75
N ASN A 165 2.47 2.39 17.07
CA ASN A 165 3.23 1.34 17.77
C ASN A 165 2.66 -0.06 17.52
N ILE A 166 1.34 -0.18 17.43
CA ILE A 166 0.64 -1.44 17.16
C ILE A 166 0.74 -1.80 15.68
N LYS A 167 0.79 -0.80 14.81
CA LYS A 167 0.81 -0.95 13.36
C LYS A 167 1.98 -1.81 12.86
N LEU A 168 3.17 -1.67 13.45
CA LEU A 168 4.35 -2.47 13.06
C LEU A 168 4.16 -3.96 13.36
N SER A 169 3.80 -4.31 14.59
CA SER A 169 3.56 -5.71 14.97
C SER A 169 2.41 -6.33 14.15
N MET A 170 1.36 -5.56 13.91
CA MET A 170 0.21 -6.01 13.13
C MET A 170 0.55 -6.30 11.66
N ARG A 171 1.45 -5.51 11.04
CA ARG A 171 1.94 -5.80 9.68
C ARG A 171 2.59 -7.17 9.61
N ASP A 172 3.50 -7.45 10.56
CA ASP A 172 4.23 -8.71 10.60
C ASP A 172 3.28 -9.90 10.85
N GLU A 173 2.32 -9.75 11.76
CA GLU A 173 1.32 -10.76 12.04
C GLU A 173 0.45 -11.06 10.81
N ILE A 174 -0.08 -10.04 10.15
CA ILE A 174 -0.92 -10.21 8.96
C ILE A 174 -0.12 -10.78 7.79
N TYR A 175 1.11 -10.30 7.58
CA TYR A 175 2.01 -10.87 6.58
C TYR A 175 2.21 -12.37 6.81
N LYS A 176 2.53 -12.78 8.05
CA LYS A 176 2.70 -14.18 8.43
C LYS A 176 1.43 -15.00 8.14
N ILE A 177 0.25 -14.51 8.55
CA ILE A 177 -1.04 -15.16 8.31
C ILE A 177 -1.28 -15.39 6.81
N ILE A 178 -1.04 -14.35 5.98
CA ILE A 178 -1.24 -14.43 4.52
C ILE A 178 -0.27 -15.42 3.90
N LYS A 179 1.02 -15.40 4.27
CA LYS A 179 2.04 -16.30 3.73
C LYS A 179 1.80 -17.75 4.17
N GLU A 180 1.43 -18.02 5.43
CA GLU A 180 1.12 -19.38 5.90
C GLU A 180 -0.12 -19.95 5.21
N THR A 181 -1.14 -19.13 4.93
CA THR A 181 -2.33 -19.57 4.18
C THR A 181 -2.11 -19.62 2.67
N ASN A 182 -0.97 -19.14 2.17
CA ASN A 182 -0.64 -19.01 0.74
C ASN A 182 -1.78 -18.37 -0.08
N THR A 183 -2.45 -17.38 0.50
CA THR A 183 -3.62 -16.72 -0.10
C THR A 183 -3.16 -15.54 -0.96
N THR A 184 -3.53 -15.54 -2.23
CA THR A 184 -3.33 -14.38 -3.11
C THR A 184 -4.04 -13.16 -2.51
N THR A 185 -3.35 -12.04 -2.36
CA THR A 185 -3.88 -10.90 -1.61
C THR A 185 -3.69 -9.59 -2.35
N ILE A 186 -4.71 -8.74 -2.33
CA ILE A 186 -4.62 -7.34 -2.73
C ILE A 186 -4.85 -6.49 -1.48
N LEU A 187 -3.85 -5.69 -1.15
CA LEU A 187 -3.86 -4.72 -0.06
C LEU A 187 -4.00 -3.31 -0.65
N VAL A 188 -5.02 -2.56 -0.25
CA VAL A 188 -5.13 -1.14 -0.57
C VAL A 188 -4.66 -0.34 0.63
N THR A 189 -3.77 0.61 0.42
CA THR A 189 -3.27 1.51 1.46
C THR A 189 -2.84 2.86 0.86
N HIS A 190 -2.76 3.88 1.70
CA HIS A 190 -2.08 5.14 1.39
C HIS A 190 -0.72 5.25 2.11
N ASP A 191 -0.37 4.26 2.96
CA ASP A 191 0.89 4.23 3.69
C ASP A 191 1.94 3.45 2.90
N ILE A 192 3.02 4.12 2.55
CA ILE A 192 4.15 3.55 1.84
C ILE A 192 4.79 2.37 2.60
N ASN A 193 4.89 2.48 3.93
CA ASN A 193 5.52 1.43 4.73
C ASN A 193 4.69 0.15 4.73
N ASP A 194 3.36 0.24 4.65
CA ASP A 194 2.51 -0.94 4.47
C ASP A 194 2.84 -1.65 3.15
N SER A 195 3.05 -0.88 2.08
CA SER A 195 3.39 -1.40 0.76
C SER A 195 4.79 -1.99 0.71
N LEU A 196 5.80 -1.25 1.16
CA LEU A 196 7.21 -1.68 1.08
C LEU A 196 7.53 -2.91 1.96
N ASN A 197 6.83 -3.08 3.09
CA ASN A 197 7.11 -4.18 4.03
C ASN A 197 6.34 -5.47 3.74
N ILE A 198 5.17 -5.38 3.10
CA ILE A 198 4.27 -6.53 2.95
C ILE A 198 4.19 -7.04 1.52
N ALA A 199 4.23 -6.16 0.52
CA ALA A 199 3.92 -6.50 -0.85
C ALA A 199 5.08 -7.17 -1.58
N ASP A 200 4.76 -8.20 -2.37
CA ASP A 200 5.68 -8.75 -3.36
C ASP A 200 5.79 -7.82 -4.59
N ARG A 201 4.71 -7.09 -4.91
CA ARG A 201 4.68 -6.03 -5.93
C ARG A 201 3.76 -4.88 -5.52
N ILE A 202 4.12 -3.68 -5.96
CA ILE A 202 3.37 -2.45 -5.69
C ILE A 202 2.80 -1.92 -7.00
N LEU A 203 1.54 -1.49 -6.95
CA LEU A 203 0.85 -0.81 -8.02
C LEU A 203 0.56 0.63 -7.56
N ILE A 204 1.18 1.62 -8.19
CA ILE A 204 0.91 3.04 -7.92
C ILE A 204 -0.22 3.53 -8.82
N PHE A 205 -1.24 4.12 -8.21
CA PHE A 205 -2.48 4.52 -8.86
C PHE A 205 -2.77 6.00 -8.64
N LYS A 206 -2.94 6.77 -9.72
CA LYS A 206 -3.25 8.20 -9.68
C LYS A 206 -4.44 8.51 -10.57
N ALA A 207 -5.46 9.15 -10.02
CA ALA A 207 -6.63 9.64 -10.76
C ALA A 207 -7.22 8.63 -11.78
N GLY A 208 -7.34 7.36 -11.35
CA GLY A 208 -7.90 6.29 -12.17
C GLY A 208 -6.92 5.62 -13.14
N VAL A 209 -5.65 6.00 -13.13
CA VAL A 209 -4.62 5.49 -14.06
C VAL A 209 -3.51 4.77 -13.29
N LEU A 210 -3.10 3.61 -13.79
CA LEU A 210 -1.89 2.91 -13.36
C LEU A 210 -0.66 3.73 -13.77
N GLN A 211 0.17 4.09 -12.80
CA GLN A 211 1.41 4.84 -13.04
C GLN A 211 2.61 3.91 -13.18
N GLN A 212 2.73 2.94 -12.26
CA GLN A 212 3.80 1.94 -12.27
C GLN A 212 3.33 0.68 -11.54
N TYR A 213 3.85 -0.49 -11.96
CA TYR A 213 3.58 -1.79 -11.33
C TYR A 213 4.85 -2.63 -11.31
N ASP A 214 5.52 -2.69 -10.17
CA ASP A 214 6.82 -3.34 -10.03
C ASP A 214 7.03 -3.92 -8.62
N ASP A 215 8.17 -4.60 -8.39
CA ASP A 215 8.59 -4.97 -7.04
C ASP A 215 9.01 -3.73 -6.22
N PRO A 216 9.04 -3.82 -4.87
CA PRO A 216 9.32 -2.67 -4.01
C PRO A 216 10.68 -2.00 -4.27
N VAL A 217 11.71 -2.78 -4.60
CA VAL A 217 13.08 -2.24 -4.82
C VAL A 217 13.14 -1.46 -6.12
N ASN A 218 12.69 -2.06 -7.23
CA ASN A 218 12.64 -1.38 -8.52
C ASN A 218 11.72 -0.15 -8.46
N MET A 219 10.57 -0.27 -7.80
CA MET A 219 9.64 0.84 -7.60
C MET A 219 10.30 2.05 -6.94
N TYR A 220 11.17 1.81 -5.94
CA TYR A 220 11.85 2.86 -5.17
C TYR A 220 13.07 3.42 -5.91
N CYS A 221 13.90 2.54 -6.50
CA CYS A 221 15.15 2.91 -7.17
C CYS A 221 14.94 3.45 -8.58
N GLU A 222 13.96 2.92 -9.32
CA GLU A 222 13.68 3.24 -10.73
C GLU A 222 12.21 3.68 -10.91
N PRO A 223 11.78 4.78 -10.27
CA PRO A 223 10.41 5.26 -10.40
C PRO A 223 10.14 5.74 -11.83
N ALA A 224 9.00 5.31 -12.40
CA ALA A 224 8.63 5.60 -13.80
C ALA A 224 8.38 7.09 -14.08
N ASN A 225 8.04 7.86 -13.05
CA ASN A 225 7.82 9.31 -13.15
C ASN A 225 7.96 9.97 -11.76
N CYS A 226 7.95 11.29 -11.76
CA CYS A 226 8.07 12.09 -10.55
C CYS A 226 7.00 11.79 -9.49
N TYR A 227 5.76 11.54 -9.92
CA TYR A 227 4.69 11.17 -8.98
C TYR A 227 5.01 9.86 -8.25
N CYS A 228 5.45 8.83 -8.98
CA CYS A 228 5.86 7.56 -8.37
C CYS A 228 7.00 7.76 -7.38
N ALA A 229 8.01 8.53 -7.78
CA ALA A 229 9.15 8.81 -6.91
C ALA A 229 8.72 9.53 -5.62
N LYS A 230 7.85 10.53 -5.72
CA LYS A 230 7.39 11.33 -4.58
C LYS A 230 6.44 10.59 -3.65
N VAL A 231 5.56 9.76 -4.19
CA VAL A 231 4.69 8.88 -3.38
C VAL A 231 5.51 7.93 -2.50
N LEU A 232 6.72 7.57 -2.95
CA LEU A 232 7.60 6.63 -2.24
C LEU A 232 8.59 7.31 -1.27
N GLY A 233 8.68 8.64 -1.24
CA GLY A 233 9.53 9.35 -0.29
C GLY A 233 10.00 10.70 -0.81
N ASP A 234 10.72 11.43 0.03
CA ASP A 234 11.27 12.73 -0.30
C ASP A 234 12.29 12.64 -1.44
N LEU A 235 12.40 13.73 -2.20
CA LEU A 235 13.39 13.93 -3.26
C LEU A 235 14.02 15.30 -3.11
N ASN A 236 15.33 15.41 -3.42
CA ASN A 236 16.01 16.67 -3.62
C ASN A 236 16.23 16.89 -5.11
N GLN A 237 16.06 18.13 -5.54
CA GLN A 237 16.32 18.55 -6.93
C GLN A 237 17.78 18.99 -7.06
N ILE A 238 18.38 18.63 -8.19
CA ILE A 238 19.75 18.97 -8.58
C ILE A 238 19.74 19.40 -10.05
N ASP A 239 20.18 20.60 -10.33
CA ASP A 239 20.32 21.09 -11.69
C ASP A 239 21.79 20.95 -12.13
N LEU A 240 22.04 20.14 -13.17
CA LEU A 240 23.35 19.84 -13.75
C LEU A 240 23.25 19.89 -15.29
N ASP A 241 24.16 20.63 -15.94
CA ASP A 241 24.28 20.66 -17.41
C ASP A 241 22.93 20.89 -18.12
N ASP A 242 22.19 21.91 -17.70
CA ASP A 242 20.86 22.28 -18.21
C ASP A 242 19.77 21.19 -18.08
N LYS A 243 20.01 20.20 -17.22
CA LYS A 243 19.05 19.14 -16.88
C LYS A 243 18.77 19.10 -15.38
N THR A 244 17.53 18.76 -15.05
CA THR A 244 17.10 18.55 -13.66
C THR A 244 17.12 17.08 -13.32
N TYR A 245 17.89 16.74 -12.30
CA TYR A 245 17.97 15.43 -11.69
C TYR A 245 17.35 15.46 -10.30
N TYR A 246 17.08 14.30 -9.75
CA TYR A 246 16.55 14.12 -8.40
C TYR A 246 17.37 13.10 -7.65
N ILE A 247 17.45 13.26 -6.32
CA ILE A 247 18.16 12.32 -5.45
C ILE A 247 17.40 12.10 -4.15
N ARG A 248 17.46 10.87 -3.64
CA ARG A 248 16.90 10.53 -2.33
C ARG A 248 17.75 11.12 -1.19
N PRO A 249 17.13 11.60 -0.09
CA PRO A 249 17.84 12.17 1.06
C PRO A 249 18.89 11.26 1.68
N GLU A 250 18.65 9.95 1.73
CA GLU A 250 19.55 8.95 2.28
C GLU A 250 20.83 8.72 1.45
N ASN A 251 20.83 9.11 0.19
CA ASN A 251 21.98 9.00 -0.70
C ASN A 251 22.94 10.21 -0.59
N ILE A 252 22.56 11.22 0.20
CA ILE A 252 23.36 12.42 0.42
C ILE A 252 24.24 12.22 1.67
N LYS A 253 25.53 12.48 1.54
CA LYS A 253 26.52 12.34 2.61
C LYS A 253 27.14 13.68 2.98
N ILE A 254 27.28 13.93 4.27
CA ILE A 254 28.07 15.08 4.76
C ILE A 254 29.55 14.74 4.60
N VAL A 255 30.29 15.64 3.94
CA VAL A 255 31.73 15.51 3.68
C VAL A 255 32.49 16.72 4.23
N LYS A 256 33.83 16.63 4.27
CA LYS A 256 34.64 17.73 4.77
C LYS A 256 34.79 18.89 3.80
N ASP A 257 34.76 18.56 2.50
CA ASP A 257 34.92 19.51 1.40
C ASP A 257 34.18 19.07 0.17
N SER A 258 33.38 19.98 -0.43
CA SER A 258 32.72 19.85 -1.71
C SER A 258 32.18 21.21 -2.15
N ASP A 259 31.88 21.36 -3.45
CA ASP A 259 31.24 22.55 -3.99
C ASP A 259 29.77 22.69 -3.56
N ASN A 260 29.15 21.61 -3.09
CA ASN A 260 27.76 21.59 -2.63
C ASN A 260 27.65 22.01 -1.17
N LYS A 261 27.46 23.30 -0.91
CA LYS A 261 27.30 23.85 0.45
C LYS A 261 25.85 24.10 0.79
N VAL A 262 25.30 23.30 1.71
CA VAL A 262 23.93 23.44 2.20
C VAL A 262 23.91 24.32 3.45
N THR A 263 23.13 25.38 3.42
CA THR A 263 22.83 26.20 4.60
C THR A 263 21.68 25.58 5.38
N ILE A 264 21.89 25.26 6.65
CA ILE A 264 20.92 24.58 7.50
C ILE A 264 19.80 25.51 7.95
N GLU A 265 18.56 25.13 7.70
CA GLU A 265 17.37 25.87 8.16
C GLU A 265 16.74 25.22 9.39
N LYS A 266 16.62 23.89 9.39
CA LYS A 266 15.98 23.12 10.48
C LYS A 266 16.66 21.77 10.67
N CYS A 267 16.68 21.32 11.93
CA CYS A 267 17.22 20.03 12.34
C CYS A 267 16.19 19.32 13.22
N PHE A 268 15.71 18.15 12.81
CA PHE A 268 14.67 17.38 13.51
C PHE A 268 15.27 16.06 14.00
N PHE A 269 15.23 15.81 15.29
CA PHE A 269 15.64 14.54 15.86
C PHE A 269 14.59 13.45 15.58
N GLN A 270 15.03 12.34 14.99
CA GLN A 270 14.17 11.19 14.67
C GLN A 270 14.58 9.90 15.42
N GLY A 271 15.20 10.05 16.60
CA GLY A 271 15.67 8.94 17.44
C GLY A 271 17.05 8.46 17.02
N LYS A 272 17.19 7.77 15.90
CA LYS A 272 18.46 7.22 15.40
C LYS A 272 19.35 8.28 14.72
N GLU A 273 18.72 9.23 14.07
CA GLU A 273 19.38 10.25 13.24
C GLU A 273 18.60 11.57 13.26
N TYR A 274 19.16 12.58 12.66
CA TYR A 274 18.54 13.89 12.47
C TYR A 274 18.16 14.07 11.01
N LYS A 275 16.87 14.38 10.73
CA LYS A 275 16.45 14.86 9.42
C LYS A 275 16.78 16.35 9.32
N ILE A 276 17.63 16.70 8.39
CA ILE A 276 18.10 18.05 8.14
C ILE A 276 17.30 18.65 6.98
N LYS A 277 16.86 19.90 7.17
CA LYS A 277 16.33 20.73 6.09
C LYS A 277 17.26 21.91 5.90
N GLY A 278 17.63 22.19 4.67
CA GLY A 278 18.52 23.29 4.33
C GLY A 278 18.33 23.76 2.90
N LYS A 279 19.12 24.73 2.47
CA LYS A 279 19.12 25.26 1.13
C LYS A 279 20.46 25.09 0.44
N LEU A 280 20.44 24.60 -0.80
CA LEU A 280 21.53 24.59 -1.73
C LEU A 280 21.12 25.39 -2.98
N ASN A 281 21.83 26.47 -3.29
CA ASN A 281 21.54 27.32 -4.47
C ASN A 281 20.08 27.79 -4.56
N GLY A 282 19.43 28.06 -3.42
CA GLY A 282 18.03 28.48 -3.38
C GLY A 282 17.01 27.33 -3.34
N CYS A 283 17.40 26.10 -3.69
CA CYS A 283 16.55 24.93 -3.64
C CYS A 283 16.49 24.31 -2.24
N ASN A 284 15.31 23.80 -1.84
CA ASN A 284 15.15 23.10 -0.57
C ASN A 284 15.75 21.70 -0.65
N TRP A 285 16.61 21.39 0.32
CA TRP A 285 17.27 20.10 0.41
C TRP A 285 16.96 19.41 1.74
N HIS A 286 16.81 18.09 1.70
CA HIS A 286 16.65 17.21 2.84
C HIS A 286 17.73 16.15 2.83
N PHE A 287 18.34 15.86 3.98
CA PHE A 287 19.30 14.77 4.15
C PHE A 287 19.36 14.33 5.61
N PHE A 288 20.11 13.28 5.90
CA PHE A 288 20.23 12.73 7.24
C PHE A 288 21.62 12.95 7.83
N SER A 289 21.69 13.16 9.15
CA SER A 289 22.92 13.32 9.91
C SER A 289 22.85 12.53 11.20
N THR A 290 23.96 11.90 11.59
CA THR A 290 24.09 11.24 12.90
C THR A 290 24.35 12.24 14.04
N LYS A 291 24.66 13.50 13.72
CA LYS A 291 24.92 14.57 14.68
C LYS A 291 23.95 15.73 14.46
N PRO A 292 23.58 16.45 15.55
CA PRO A 292 22.76 17.65 15.39
C PRO A 292 23.54 18.77 14.68
N LEU A 293 22.87 19.48 13.79
CA LEU A 293 23.37 20.67 13.11
C LEU A 293 22.55 21.88 13.55
N ARG A 294 23.20 23.06 13.63
CA ARG A 294 22.56 24.30 14.07
C ARG A 294 22.00 25.06 12.86
N LYS A 295 20.90 25.74 13.07
CA LYS A 295 20.37 26.69 12.08
C LYS A 295 21.43 27.75 11.76
N GLY A 296 21.66 27.97 10.47
CA GLY A 296 22.66 28.90 9.94
C GLY A 296 24.04 28.28 9.70
N ASP A 297 24.29 27.05 10.19
CA ASP A 297 25.52 26.33 9.83
C ASP A 297 25.53 26.03 8.34
N SER A 298 26.72 25.99 7.74
CA SER A 298 26.91 25.55 6.36
C SER A 298 27.70 24.24 6.35
N VAL A 299 27.19 23.23 5.71
CA VAL A 299 27.82 21.90 5.57
C VAL A 299 28.04 21.53 4.13
N CYS A 300 29.19 20.92 3.85
CA CYS A 300 29.48 20.37 2.54
C CYS A 300 28.80 18.98 2.42
N VAL A 301 28.09 18.74 1.32
CA VAL A 301 27.44 17.47 1.03
C VAL A 301 27.92 16.92 -0.31
N ASP A 302 27.91 15.59 -0.43
CA ASP A 302 28.29 14.89 -1.67
C ASP A 302 27.35 13.74 -1.94
N TYR A 303 27.27 13.31 -3.19
CA TYR A 303 26.43 12.22 -3.67
C TYR A 303 27.06 11.53 -4.88
N LYS A 304 26.64 10.32 -5.18
CA LYS A 304 27.13 9.58 -6.34
C LYS A 304 26.23 9.82 -7.54
N SER A 305 26.83 9.96 -8.72
CA SER A 305 26.10 10.13 -9.98
C SER A 305 25.15 8.97 -10.28
N VAL A 306 25.47 7.75 -9.82
CA VAL A 306 24.64 6.57 -9.96
C VAL A 306 23.31 6.64 -9.17
N ASP A 307 23.26 7.50 -8.16
CA ASP A 307 22.08 7.67 -7.31
C ASP A 307 21.12 8.75 -7.83
N LEU A 308 21.49 9.39 -8.96
CA LEU A 308 20.66 10.43 -9.61
C LEU A 308 19.52 9.79 -10.41
N ILE A 309 18.32 10.31 -10.20
CA ILE A 309 17.11 9.92 -10.91
C ILE A 309 16.79 11.02 -11.93
N PHE A 310 16.55 10.65 -13.17
CA PHE A 310 16.16 11.58 -14.23
C PHE A 310 14.73 11.30 -14.69
N PHE A 311 13.98 12.36 -14.93
CA PHE A 311 12.65 12.30 -15.54
C PHE A 311 12.60 13.23 -16.75
N ASP A 312 11.91 12.82 -17.82
CA ASP A 312 11.70 13.63 -19.02
C ASP A 312 10.85 14.90 -18.77
N SER A 313 10.12 14.94 -17.67
CA SER A 313 9.31 16.09 -17.27
C SER A 313 9.75 16.60 -15.88
N ILE A 314 9.84 17.92 -15.75
CA ILE A 314 10.20 18.56 -14.48
C ILE A 314 9.07 18.35 -13.47
N CYS A 315 9.46 18.14 -12.20
CA CYS A 315 8.54 17.88 -11.09
C CYS A 315 7.96 19.17 -10.47
N ASP A 316 7.86 20.26 -11.21
CA ASP A 316 7.67 21.64 -10.71
C ASP A 316 6.45 21.88 -9.81
N ASN A 317 5.41 21.05 -9.87
CA ASN A 317 4.19 21.25 -9.09
C ASN A 317 4.09 20.38 -7.82
N TYR A 318 5.16 19.71 -7.43
CA TYR A 318 5.12 18.75 -6.32
C TYR A 318 6.02 19.14 -5.14
N PHE A 319 6.71 20.29 -5.21
CA PHE A 319 7.66 20.72 -4.17
C PHE A 319 7.18 21.91 -3.32
N GLU A 320 5.98 22.46 -3.65
CA GLU A 320 5.37 23.52 -2.86
C GLU A 320 4.28 22.94 -1.92
N GLU A 321 4.70 22.45 -0.74
CA GLU A 321 3.88 22.42 0.49
C GLU A 321 4.77 22.30 1.74
#